data_6e6d6c44f26f3d012eca40335f67f582
#
_entry.id   6e6d6c44f26f3d012eca40335f67f582
#
_cell.length_a   1.000
_cell.length_b   1.000
_cell.length_c   1.000
_cell.angle_alpha   90.00
_cell.angle_beta   90.00
_cell.angle_gamma   90.00
#
_symmetry.space_group_name_H-M   'P 1'
#
loop_
_entity.id
_entity.type
_entity.pdbx_description
1 polymer ?
#
loop_
_entity_poly.entity_id
_entity_poly.type
_entity_poly.pdbx_seq_one_letter_code
_entity_poly.pdbx_strand_id
1 'polypeptide(L)'
;MTLYHLAAEAQDDLFEIWSRIAEDSVELANRIDEEFHELFASLGRMPSLGHARKDLTKRPVLFFPLYSFLIVYWPDVRPIRIMAVLRAKRNVRRIFKERPL
;
A
#
# COMPACT_ATOMS: atom_id res chain seq x y z
N MET A 1 19.03 8.02 2.58
CA MET A 1 18.36 7.19 3.60
C MET A 1 17.03 6.66 3.05
N THR A 2 16.81 5.35 3.14
CA THR A 2 15.60 4.73 2.65
C THR A 2 14.49 4.87 3.69
N LEU A 3 13.34 5.42 3.29
CA LEU A 3 12.20 5.63 4.18
C LEU A 3 11.24 4.44 4.23
N TYR A 4 11.21 3.64 3.16
CA TYR A 4 10.33 2.48 3.07
C TYR A 4 10.92 1.42 2.16
N HIS A 5 10.48 0.18 2.35
CA HIS A 5 10.73 -0.93 1.44
C HIS A 5 9.40 -1.43 0.90
N LEU A 6 9.38 -1.84 -0.37
CA LEU A 6 8.22 -2.46 -0.97
C LEU A 6 8.38 -3.97 -0.97
N ALA A 7 7.44 -4.69 -0.36
CA ALA A 7 7.36 -6.13 -0.50
C ALA A 7 7.09 -6.49 -1.97
N ALA A 8 7.45 -7.69 -2.38
CA ALA A 8 7.25 -8.14 -3.77
C ALA A 8 5.78 -8.00 -4.19
N GLU A 9 4.85 -8.39 -3.34
CA GLU A 9 3.42 -8.30 -3.61
C GLU A 9 2.96 -6.85 -3.78
N ALA A 10 3.53 -5.92 -3.00
CA ALA A 10 3.21 -4.50 -3.15
C ALA A 10 3.72 -3.96 -4.48
N GLN A 11 4.89 -4.40 -4.93
CA GLN A 11 5.42 -4.01 -6.24
C GLN A 11 4.50 -4.49 -7.35
N ASP A 12 4.03 -5.73 -7.26
CA ASP A 12 3.09 -6.31 -8.22
C ASP A 12 1.77 -5.55 -8.22
N ASP A 13 1.27 -5.19 -7.03
CA ASP A 13 0.04 -4.39 -6.90
C ASP A 13 0.17 -3.05 -7.62
N LEU A 14 1.27 -2.34 -7.38
CA LEU A 14 1.52 -1.05 -8.02
C LEU A 14 1.64 -1.17 -9.53
N PHE A 15 2.32 -2.19 -10.02
CA PHE A 15 2.47 -2.41 -11.45
C PHE A 15 1.12 -2.67 -12.11
N GLU A 16 0.26 -3.46 -11.48
CA GLU A 16 -1.08 -3.73 -11.99
C GLU A 16 -1.91 -2.46 -12.04
N ILE A 17 -1.86 -1.64 -10.98
CA ILE A 17 -2.58 -0.36 -10.93
C ILE A 17 -2.08 0.56 -12.03
N TRP A 18 -0.75 0.70 -12.16
CA TRP A 18 -0.13 1.52 -13.20
C TRP A 18 -0.57 1.08 -14.58
N SER A 19 -0.51 -0.23 -14.84
CA SER A 19 -0.83 -0.79 -16.16
C SER A 19 -2.26 -0.51 -16.58
N ARG A 20 -3.21 -0.62 -15.64
CA ARG A 20 -4.62 -0.35 -15.93
C ARG A 20 -4.87 1.12 -16.25
N ILE A 21 -4.28 2.02 -15.49
CA ILE A 21 -4.42 3.46 -15.72
C ILE A 21 -3.73 3.85 -17.03
N ALA A 22 -2.57 3.26 -17.31
CA ALA A 22 -1.78 3.55 -18.49
C ALA A 22 -2.49 3.15 -19.80
N GLU A 23 -3.44 2.22 -19.75
CA GLU A 23 -4.27 1.88 -20.92
C GLU A 23 -5.00 3.12 -21.45
N ASP A 24 -5.39 4.04 -20.56
CA ASP A 24 -6.08 5.27 -20.93
C ASP A 24 -5.13 6.47 -20.96
N SER A 25 -4.19 6.55 -20.02
CA SER A 25 -3.29 7.69 -19.92
C SER A 25 -2.00 7.30 -19.17
N VAL A 26 -0.88 7.27 -19.89
CA VAL A 26 0.44 7.03 -19.29
C VAL A 26 0.81 8.18 -18.35
N GLU A 27 0.48 9.44 -18.72
CA GLU A 27 0.75 10.59 -17.86
C GLU A 27 0.05 10.48 -16.52
N LEU A 28 -1.23 10.09 -16.54
CA LEU A 28 -1.99 9.91 -15.31
C LEU A 28 -1.44 8.76 -14.49
N ALA A 29 -1.08 7.65 -15.13
CA ALA A 29 -0.49 6.50 -14.44
C ALA A 29 0.78 6.90 -13.71
N ASN A 30 1.65 7.68 -14.36
CA ASN A 30 2.89 8.14 -13.75
C ASN A 30 2.64 9.09 -12.57
N ARG A 31 1.66 9.99 -12.71
CA ARG A 31 1.33 10.92 -11.63
C ARG A 31 0.76 10.19 -10.41
N ILE A 32 -0.10 9.22 -10.62
CA ILE A 32 -0.67 8.42 -9.52
C ILE A 32 0.43 7.61 -8.83
N ASP A 33 1.34 7.03 -9.61
CA ASP A 33 2.47 6.29 -9.06
C ASP A 33 3.36 7.19 -8.18
N GLU A 34 3.63 8.41 -8.62
CA GLU A 34 4.38 9.39 -7.82
C GLU A 34 3.67 9.69 -6.51
N GLU A 35 2.34 9.83 -6.53
CA GLU A 35 1.56 10.09 -5.32
C GLU A 35 1.65 8.92 -4.33
N PHE A 36 1.63 7.69 -4.81
CA PHE A 36 1.85 6.53 -3.95
C PHE A 36 3.21 6.60 -3.27
N HIS A 37 4.27 6.87 -4.02
CA HIS A 37 5.63 6.93 -3.47
C HIS A 37 5.80 8.09 -2.47
N GLU A 38 5.18 9.23 -2.72
CA GLU A 38 5.17 10.35 -1.78
C GLU A 38 4.47 9.96 -0.48
N LEU A 39 3.35 9.24 -0.58
CA LEU A 39 2.64 8.73 0.60
C LEU A 39 3.50 7.74 1.37
N PHE A 40 4.15 6.80 0.69
CA PHE A 40 5.01 5.82 1.34
C PHE A 40 6.14 6.52 2.12
N ALA A 41 6.73 7.55 1.52
CA ALA A 41 7.77 8.33 2.20
C ALA A 41 7.23 9.03 3.45
N SER A 42 6.01 9.58 3.37
CA SER A 42 5.35 10.20 4.53
C SER A 42 5.09 9.19 5.63
N LEU A 43 4.64 7.99 5.28
CA LEU A 43 4.44 6.90 6.24
C LEU A 43 5.77 6.45 6.86
N GLY A 44 6.85 6.50 6.07
CA GLY A 44 8.19 6.21 6.58
C GLY A 44 8.68 7.23 7.60
N ARG A 45 8.32 8.51 7.41
CA ARG A 45 8.67 9.58 8.36
C ARG A 45 7.81 9.53 9.61
N MET A 46 6.54 9.18 9.47
CA MET A 46 5.58 9.08 10.59
C MET A 46 4.82 7.75 10.52
N PRO A 47 5.44 6.66 10.97
CA PRO A 47 4.81 5.34 10.86
C PRO A 47 3.47 5.18 11.57
N SER A 48 3.16 6.07 12.51
CA SER A 48 1.88 6.05 13.24
C SER A 48 0.71 6.70 12.50
N LEU A 49 0.93 7.23 11.29
CA LEU A 49 -0.14 7.89 10.53
C LEU A 49 -1.30 6.98 10.16
N GLY A 50 -1.02 5.71 9.90
CA GLY A 50 -2.06 4.74 9.54
C GLY A 50 -2.89 4.32 10.73
N HIS A 51 -3.89 3.47 10.44
CA HIS A 51 -4.85 3.00 11.43
C HIS A 51 -4.90 1.48 11.46
N ALA A 52 -5.00 0.92 12.67
CA ALA A 52 -5.28 -0.50 12.82
C ALA A 52 -6.73 -0.77 12.39
N ARG A 53 -6.96 -1.89 11.73
CA ARG A 53 -8.28 -2.34 11.31
C ARG A 53 -8.50 -3.75 11.86
N LYS A 54 -8.93 -3.81 13.12
CA LYS A 54 -9.17 -5.08 13.82
C LYS A 54 -10.30 -5.90 13.19
N ASP A 55 -11.18 -5.22 12.46
CA ASP A 55 -12.24 -5.87 11.68
C ASP A 55 -11.71 -6.62 10.45
N LEU A 56 -10.50 -6.27 9.98
CA LEU A 56 -9.90 -6.88 8.78
C LEU A 56 -8.83 -7.91 9.11
N THR A 57 -8.02 -7.64 10.15
CA THR A 57 -6.91 -8.53 10.50
C THR A 57 -6.48 -8.29 11.94
N LYS A 58 -5.92 -9.35 12.55
CA LYS A 58 -5.30 -9.27 13.88
C LYS A 58 -3.80 -9.02 13.79
N ARG A 59 -3.25 -8.98 12.59
CA ARG A 59 -1.81 -8.76 12.38
C ARG A 59 -1.43 -7.33 12.75
N PRO A 60 -0.19 -7.08 13.19
CA PRO A 60 0.25 -5.75 13.60
C PRO A 60 0.62 -4.86 12.42
N VAL A 61 -0.30 -4.73 11.48
CA VAL A 61 -0.15 -3.84 10.33
C VAL A 61 -1.08 -2.65 10.50
N LEU A 62 -0.74 -1.53 9.82
CA LEU A 62 -1.58 -0.36 9.75
C LEU A 62 -2.07 -0.17 8.33
N PHE A 63 -3.18 0.53 8.21
CA PHE A 63 -3.83 0.85 6.94
C PHE A 63 -3.88 2.35 6.75
N PHE A 64 -3.66 2.79 5.51
CA PHE A 64 -3.83 4.19 5.15
C PHE A 64 -4.50 4.27 3.78
N PRO A 65 -5.59 5.04 3.64
CA PRO A 65 -6.29 5.16 2.37
C PRO A 65 -5.64 6.18 1.45
N LEU A 66 -5.64 5.88 0.15
CA LEU A 66 -5.32 6.85 -0.90
C LEU A 66 -6.25 6.56 -2.07
N TYR A 67 -7.11 7.53 -2.42
CA TYR A 67 -8.17 7.31 -3.41
C TYR A 67 -9.03 6.13 -3.00
N SER A 68 -9.26 5.18 -3.91
CA SER A 68 -10.02 3.96 -3.63
C SER A 68 -9.13 2.79 -3.22
N PHE A 69 -7.89 3.07 -2.82
CA PHE A 69 -6.92 2.04 -2.42
C PHE A 69 -6.64 2.10 -0.93
N LEU A 70 -6.24 0.96 -0.38
CA LEU A 70 -5.75 0.84 0.99
C LEU A 70 -4.29 0.40 0.95
N ILE A 71 -3.44 1.20 1.57
CA ILE A 71 -2.03 0.85 1.76
C ILE A 71 -1.93 0.04 3.05
N VAL A 72 -1.28 -1.12 3.00
CA VAL A 72 -1.05 -1.97 4.16
C VAL A 72 0.43 -1.99 4.46
N TYR A 73 0.83 -1.67 5.67
CA TYR A 73 2.25 -1.62 6.00
C TYR A 73 2.56 -2.06 7.43
N TRP A 74 3.79 -2.50 7.62
CA TRP A 74 4.35 -2.85 8.93
C TRP A 74 5.04 -1.61 9.50
N PRO A 75 4.51 -1.01 10.59
CA PRO A 75 5.10 0.22 11.14
C PRO A 75 6.29 -0.01 12.05
N ASP A 76 6.46 -1.23 12.57
CA ASP A 76 7.45 -1.51 13.63
C ASP A 76 8.82 -1.94 13.13
N VAL A 77 9.04 -1.96 11.82
CA VAL A 77 10.35 -2.24 11.23
C VAL A 77 10.93 -0.97 10.63
N ARG A 78 12.25 -0.91 10.50
CA ARG A 78 12.93 0.25 9.91
C ARG A 78 13.87 -0.21 8.80
N PRO A 79 13.72 0.33 7.59
CA PRO A 79 12.60 1.21 7.17
C PRO A 79 11.25 0.46 7.23
N ILE A 80 10.15 1.19 7.25
CA ILE A 80 8.83 0.55 7.24
C ILE A 80 8.68 -0.30 5.98
N ARG A 81 7.82 -1.32 6.06
CA ARG A 81 7.61 -2.22 4.94
C ARG A 81 6.20 -2.07 4.40
N ILE A 82 6.10 -1.65 3.15
CA ILE A 82 4.81 -1.60 2.44
C ILE A 82 4.50 -3.00 1.96
N MET A 83 3.43 -3.59 2.47
CA MET A 83 3.09 -5.00 2.24
C MET A 83 2.13 -5.18 1.07
N ALA A 84 1.21 -4.25 0.88
CA ALA A 84 0.21 -4.36 -0.17
C ALA A 84 -0.42 -3.02 -0.49
N VAL A 85 -0.95 -2.89 -1.71
CA VAL A 85 -1.79 -1.79 -2.14
C VAL A 85 -3.06 -2.43 -2.68
N LEU A 86 -4.13 -2.39 -1.90
CA LEU A 86 -5.37 -3.12 -2.17
C LEU A 86 -6.49 -2.17 -2.57
N ARG A 87 -7.40 -2.65 -3.43
CA ARG A 87 -8.63 -1.91 -3.70
C ARG A 87 -9.54 -2.03 -2.50
N ALA A 88 -10.02 -0.90 -1.98
CA ALA A 88 -10.86 -0.87 -0.79
C ALA A 88 -12.18 -1.64 -0.99
N LYS A 89 -12.66 -1.75 -2.22
CA LYS A 89 -13.90 -2.46 -2.56
C LYS A 89 -13.75 -3.99 -2.60
N ARG A 90 -12.53 -4.50 -2.64
CA ARG A 90 -12.31 -5.95 -2.65
C ARG A 90 -12.50 -6.53 -1.25
N ASN A 91 -12.68 -7.84 -1.18
CA ASN A 91 -12.76 -8.55 0.09
C ASN A 91 -11.36 -8.61 0.71
N VAL A 92 -11.03 -7.59 1.49
CA VAL A 92 -9.71 -7.45 2.12
C VAL A 92 -9.42 -8.58 3.08
N ARG A 93 -10.42 -9.06 3.82
CA ARG A 93 -10.26 -10.20 4.73
C ARG A 93 -9.78 -11.45 4.01
N ARG A 94 -10.37 -11.70 2.84
CA ARG A 94 -10.00 -12.85 2.01
C ARG A 94 -8.57 -12.73 1.53
N ILE A 95 -8.17 -11.53 1.10
CA ILE A 95 -6.80 -11.29 0.64
C ILE A 95 -5.81 -11.56 1.77
N PHE A 96 -6.13 -11.17 3.00
CA PHE A 96 -5.27 -11.44 4.16
C PHE A 96 -5.14 -12.94 4.46
N LYS A 97 -6.13 -13.74 4.11
CA LYS A 97 -6.03 -15.20 4.25
C LYS A 97 -5.14 -15.82 3.19
N GLU A 98 -5.09 -15.23 2.00
CA GLU A 98 -4.38 -15.77 0.85
C GLU A 98 -2.93 -15.27 0.74
N ARG A 99 -2.63 -14.10 1.30
CA ARG A 99 -1.30 -13.48 1.23
C ARG A 99 -0.57 -13.56 2.56
N PRO A 100 0.76 -13.75 2.53
CA PRO A 100 1.59 -13.75 3.75
C PRO A 100 1.92 -12.32 4.19
N LEU A 101 0.90 -11.55 4.50
CA LEU A 101 1.07 -10.14 4.89
C LEU A 101 1.53 -9.95 6.33
#